data_31bbacde4ef78d84c9f5ef6312c691b9
#
_entry.id   31bbacde4ef78d84c9f5ef6312c691b9
#
_cell.length_a   1.000
_cell.length_b   1.000
_cell.length_c   1.000
_cell.angle_alpha   90.00
_cell.angle_beta   90.00
_cell.angle_gamma   90.00
#
_symmetry.space_group_name_H-M   'P 1'
#
loop_
_entity.id
_entity.type
_entity.pdbx_description
1 polymer ?
#
loop_
_entity_poly.entity_id
_entity_poly.type
_entity_poly.pdbx_seq_one_letter_code
_entity_poly.pdbx_strand_id
1 'polypeptide(L)'
;MYDSEFTYYKPDEIETVLKMVVDRARDKINYRKKQYYNIPCAFDIETTSTKINGEKVAFMYIWTLNINGTTIIGRTWDEFERCIETIHKKLYTNPDRIFVIYVHNLSYEMSFIARRFTWEKVFSVDTRKPIYARDERGIEFRCSYLLSGYKLAKVAENLQHHDVKKLVGDLDYNLVRHSETPIKQRELRYVINDGRIVVAYIDEEIERNGNIAKIPLTKTGYVRLACRRNCFGVSHREKAGYNFRQRIKALTLTLDEYDILKQAFAGGFVHCNPFYTNKILHNVKSYDFTSSYPSVMVCELYPMSKGEKVNIKSKKEFYYNIDNYCCVFEIKFTGVMSKVMFDNPISASKCYNLKNAVLNNGRIVSADSFVISMTNVDFRVYEKFYTWKTATVGKFYRYNADYLPTEFVDSILSFYENKTKLKGVKGKESEYLHEKENVNSCYG
;
A
#
# COMPACT_ATOMS: atom_id res chain seq x y z
N MET A 1 3.89 36.13 24.30
CA MET A 1 3.69 36.11 22.83
C MET A 1 2.77 34.97 22.52
N TYR A 2 1.55 35.23 22.09
CA TYR A 2 0.70 34.17 21.52
C TYR A 2 1.33 33.74 20.19
N ASP A 3 1.74 32.48 20.15
CA ASP A 3 2.33 31.85 18.97
C ASP A 3 1.19 31.59 17.99
N SER A 4 0.99 32.48 17.03
CA SER A 4 -0.13 32.47 16.10
C SER A 4 -0.20 31.16 15.26
N GLU A 5 0.90 30.44 15.19
CA GLU A 5 0.99 29.18 14.43
C GLU A 5 0.24 27.99 15.07
N PHE A 6 -0.07 28.08 16.37
CA PHE A 6 -0.72 27.00 17.13
C PHE A 6 -2.08 27.43 17.70
N THR A 7 -2.74 28.39 17.04
CA THR A 7 -4.13 28.72 17.36
C THR A 7 -5.06 27.62 16.89
N TYR A 8 -6.13 27.41 17.64
CA TYR A 8 -7.17 26.44 17.28
C TYR A 8 -8.55 26.97 17.67
N TYR A 9 -9.56 26.38 17.03
CA TYR A 9 -10.98 26.65 17.25
C TYR A 9 -11.62 25.48 17.99
N LYS A 10 -12.73 25.75 18.68
CA LYS A 10 -13.56 24.71 19.30
C LYS A 10 -14.54 24.11 18.29
N PRO A 11 -15.11 22.93 18.58
CA PRO A 11 -16.05 22.26 17.67
C PRO A 11 -17.29 23.08 17.32
N ASP A 12 -17.81 23.89 18.24
CA ASP A 12 -18.97 24.77 18.03
C ASP A 12 -18.67 25.96 17.10
N GLU A 13 -17.39 26.28 16.85
CA GLU A 13 -16.94 27.33 15.95
C GLU A 13 -16.77 26.85 14.48
N ILE A 14 -17.07 25.59 14.17
CA ILE A 14 -16.89 24.98 12.83
C ILE A 14 -17.53 25.81 11.70
N GLU A 15 -18.70 26.42 11.91
CA GLU A 15 -19.33 27.26 10.89
C GLU A 15 -18.47 28.50 10.56
N THR A 16 -17.88 29.11 11.57
CA THR A 16 -16.97 30.23 11.40
C THR A 16 -15.74 29.83 10.62
N VAL A 17 -15.14 28.68 11.00
CA VAL A 17 -13.98 28.13 10.28
C VAL A 17 -14.34 27.86 8.81
N LEU A 18 -15.46 27.21 8.52
CA LEU A 18 -15.88 26.93 7.13
C LEU A 18 -16.07 28.22 6.32
N LYS A 19 -16.61 29.29 6.93
CA LYS A 19 -16.75 30.60 6.24
C LYS A 19 -15.41 31.24 5.93
N MET A 20 -14.42 31.04 6.81
CA MET A 20 -13.08 31.63 6.64
C MET A 20 -12.24 30.91 5.57
N VAL A 21 -12.33 29.56 5.51
CA VAL A 21 -11.37 28.76 4.75
C VAL A 21 -11.96 28.03 3.54
N VAL A 22 -13.26 28.14 3.29
CA VAL A 22 -13.93 27.50 2.15
C VAL A 22 -14.68 28.53 1.33
N ASP A 23 -14.20 28.76 0.11
CA ASP A 23 -14.99 29.47 -0.91
C ASP A 23 -15.79 28.45 -1.76
N ARG A 24 -17.08 28.33 -1.46
CA ARG A 24 -17.97 27.36 -2.11
C ARG A 24 -18.03 27.48 -3.64
N ALA A 25 -17.73 28.63 -4.19
CA ALA A 25 -17.75 28.86 -5.63
C ALA A 25 -16.44 28.49 -6.30
N ARG A 26 -15.30 28.84 -5.68
CA ARG A 26 -13.96 28.60 -6.20
C ARG A 26 -13.45 27.20 -5.92
N ASP A 27 -13.74 26.67 -4.72
CA ASP A 27 -13.18 25.40 -4.26
C ASP A 27 -13.90 24.17 -4.80
N LYS A 28 -15.07 24.32 -5.40
CA LYS A 28 -15.75 23.22 -6.08
C LYS A 28 -15.19 22.98 -7.46
N ILE A 29 -14.74 21.76 -7.68
CA ILE A 29 -14.26 21.30 -8.98
C ILE A 29 -15.06 20.10 -9.48
N ASN A 30 -15.22 20.00 -10.81
CA ASN A 30 -15.86 18.87 -11.44
C ASN A 30 -14.83 17.83 -11.90
N TYR A 31 -15.01 16.56 -11.55
CA TYR A 31 -14.18 15.47 -12.01
C TYR A 31 -14.99 14.17 -12.17
N ARG A 32 -15.03 13.61 -13.39
CA ARG A 32 -15.69 12.32 -13.71
C ARG A 32 -17.13 12.23 -13.18
N LYS A 33 -18.00 13.17 -13.48
CA LYS A 33 -19.40 13.23 -13.03
C LYS A 33 -19.63 13.52 -11.54
N LYS A 34 -18.56 13.78 -10.76
CA LYS A 34 -18.64 14.17 -9.36
C LYS A 34 -18.06 15.56 -9.14
N GLN A 35 -18.47 16.20 -8.06
CA GLN A 35 -17.89 17.42 -7.57
C GLN A 35 -17.02 17.13 -6.36
N TYR A 36 -15.94 17.87 -6.21
CA TYR A 36 -15.06 17.78 -5.04
C TYR A 36 -14.79 19.18 -4.51
N TYR A 37 -14.64 19.30 -3.19
CA TYR A 37 -14.07 20.49 -2.60
C TYR A 37 -12.53 20.38 -2.68
N ASN A 38 -11.90 21.34 -3.39
CA ASN A 38 -10.46 21.34 -3.65
C ASN A 38 -9.69 21.99 -2.50
N ILE A 39 -9.82 21.42 -1.32
CA ILE A 39 -9.30 21.96 -0.07
C ILE A 39 -8.54 20.86 0.67
N PRO A 40 -7.29 21.08 1.10
CA PRO A 40 -6.59 20.14 1.92
C PRO A 40 -7.25 20.08 3.31
N CYS A 41 -7.59 18.89 3.76
CA CYS A 41 -8.16 18.66 5.08
C CYS A 41 -7.54 17.40 5.71
N ALA A 42 -7.20 17.48 7.00
CA ALA A 42 -6.63 16.37 7.76
C ALA A 42 -7.40 16.13 9.05
N PHE A 43 -7.51 14.86 9.43
CA PHE A 43 -8.05 14.41 10.70
C PHE A 43 -7.06 13.48 11.38
N ASP A 44 -6.91 13.66 12.69
CA ASP A 44 -6.03 12.87 13.53
C ASP A 44 -6.61 12.71 14.94
N ILE A 45 -6.23 11.62 15.64
CA ILE A 45 -6.65 11.36 17.01
C ILE A 45 -5.47 10.98 17.88
N GLU A 46 -5.52 11.40 19.16
CA GLU A 46 -4.65 10.83 20.18
C GLU A 46 -5.44 9.92 21.10
N THR A 47 -4.83 8.81 21.43
CA THR A 47 -5.48 7.77 22.21
C THR A 47 -4.67 7.43 23.46
N THR A 48 -5.38 6.94 24.45
CA THR A 48 -4.80 6.31 25.63
C THR A 48 -5.33 4.89 25.75
N SER A 49 -4.67 4.06 26.52
CA SER A 49 -5.14 2.70 26.76
C SER A 49 -5.09 2.34 28.23
N THR A 50 -6.09 1.58 28.67
CA THR A 50 -6.13 1.01 30.01
C THR A 50 -6.53 -0.46 29.94
N LYS A 51 -6.42 -1.18 31.04
CA LYS A 51 -6.92 -2.56 31.14
C LYS A 51 -8.31 -2.54 31.77
N ILE A 52 -9.29 -3.13 31.09
CA ILE A 52 -10.65 -3.36 31.59
C ILE A 52 -10.86 -4.88 31.56
N ASN A 53 -11.15 -5.48 32.70
CA ASN A 53 -11.30 -6.94 32.85
C ASN A 53 -10.12 -7.75 32.29
N GLY A 54 -8.88 -7.23 32.41
CA GLY A 54 -7.67 -7.87 31.90
C GLY A 54 -7.35 -7.61 30.43
N GLU A 55 -8.29 -7.11 29.64
CA GLU A 55 -8.11 -6.75 28.23
C GLU A 55 -7.66 -5.31 28.07
N LYS A 56 -6.73 -5.05 27.14
CA LYS A 56 -6.26 -3.71 26.80
C LYS A 56 -7.29 -3.03 25.90
N VAL A 57 -7.88 -1.96 26.41
CA VAL A 57 -8.85 -1.12 25.70
C VAL A 57 -8.23 0.24 25.41
N ALA A 58 -8.28 0.68 24.16
CA ALA A 58 -7.85 2.01 23.73
C ALA A 58 -9.07 2.90 23.50
N PHE A 59 -8.94 4.18 23.87
CA PHE A 59 -9.96 5.19 23.62
C PHE A 59 -9.33 6.55 23.31
N MET A 60 -10.02 7.30 22.46
CA MET A 60 -9.62 8.64 22.05
C MET A 60 -9.87 9.63 23.20
N TYR A 61 -8.93 10.55 23.43
CA TYR A 61 -9.06 11.62 24.41
C TYR A 61 -8.97 13.03 23.80
N ILE A 62 -8.50 13.13 22.56
CA ILE A 62 -8.45 14.36 21.77
C ILE A 62 -8.46 14.03 20.29
N TRP A 63 -9.14 14.82 19.49
CA TRP A 63 -9.09 14.76 18.03
C TRP A 63 -8.80 16.15 17.46
N THR A 64 -8.21 16.18 16.28
CA THR A 64 -7.97 17.39 15.49
C THR A 64 -8.58 17.25 14.11
N LEU A 65 -9.17 18.34 13.61
CA LEU A 65 -9.62 18.49 12.24
C LEU A 65 -9.00 19.79 11.70
N ASN A 66 -8.05 19.66 10.80
CA ASN A 66 -7.39 20.80 10.17
C ASN A 66 -7.96 21.00 8.77
N ILE A 67 -8.60 22.13 8.53
CA ILE A 67 -9.18 22.49 7.23
C ILE A 67 -8.39 23.68 6.67
N ASN A 68 -7.67 23.46 5.60
CA ASN A 68 -6.88 24.49 4.92
C ASN A 68 -5.97 25.31 5.87
N GLY A 69 -5.27 24.62 6.77
CA GLY A 69 -4.37 25.24 7.74
C GLY A 69 -5.04 25.69 9.06
N THR A 70 -6.36 25.74 9.13
CA THR A 70 -7.10 26.12 10.36
C THR A 70 -7.50 24.88 11.15
N THR A 71 -7.08 24.78 12.40
CA THR A 71 -7.28 23.59 13.23
C THR A 71 -8.48 23.75 14.17
N ILE A 72 -9.32 22.75 14.24
CA ILE A 72 -10.37 22.55 15.22
C ILE A 72 -9.94 21.40 16.13
N ILE A 73 -10.13 21.57 17.45
CA ILE A 73 -9.80 20.55 18.44
C ILE A 73 -11.05 20.21 19.26
N GLY A 74 -11.35 18.93 19.39
CA GLY A 74 -12.39 18.44 20.27
C GLY A 74 -11.94 17.27 21.12
N ARG A 75 -12.79 16.90 22.07
CA ARG A 75 -12.48 15.94 23.12
C ARG A 75 -13.40 14.73 23.15
N THR A 76 -14.52 14.81 22.44
CA THR A 76 -15.55 13.76 22.40
C THR A 76 -15.92 13.41 20.96
N TRP A 77 -16.43 12.20 20.77
CA TRP A 77 -16.92 11.77 19.47
C TRP A 77 -18.18 12.51 19.04
N ASP A 78 -19.04 12.89 19.99
CA ASP A 78 -20.25 13.65 19.70
C ASP A 78 -19.92 15.03 19.11
N GLU A 79 -18.86 15.67 19.60
CA GLU A 79 -18.35 16.90 19.00
C GLU A 79 -17.86 16.68 17.56
N PHE A 80 -17.12 15.60 17.33
CA PHE A 80 -16.65 15.26 15.99
C PHE A 80 -17.80 15.00 15.01
N GLU A 81 -18.77 14.19 15.43
CA GLU A 81 -19.96 13.88 14.61
C GLU A 81 -20.77 15.14 14.29
N ARG A 82 -20.94 16.08 15.25
CA ARG A 82 -21.56 17.39 14.99
C ARG A 82 -20.76 18.23 14.00
N CYS A 83 -19.43 18.23 14.05
CA CYS A 83 -18.59 18.91 13.07
C CYS A 83 -18.81 18.33 11.66
N ILE A 84 -18.81 17.01 11.52
CA ILE A 84 -19.04 16.33 10.25
C ILE A 84 -20.44 16.65 9.71
N GLU A 85 -21.46 16.61 10.57
CA GLU A 85 -22.83 16.98 10.22
C GLU A 85 -22.95 18.44 9.77
N THR A 86 -22.23 19.35 10.41
CA THR A 86 -22.20 20.77 10.04
C THR A 86 -21.51 20.97 8.68
N ILE A 87 -20.39 20.28 8.43
CA ILE A 87 -19.73 20.27 7.10
C ILE A 87 -20.74 19.80 6.05
N HIS A 88 -21.43 18.68 6.29
CA HIS A 88 -22.42 18.15 5.37
C HIS A 88 -23.50 19.20 5.05
N LYS A 89 -24.14 19.77 6.06
CA LYS A 89 -25.21 20.77 5.89
C LYS A 89 -24.73 22.05 5.21
N LYS A 90 -23.59 22.60 5.63
CA LYS A 90 -23.07 23.88 5.10
C LYS A 90 -22.48 23.78 3.71
N LEU A 91 -21.87 22.65 3.37
CA LEU A 91 -21.27 22.42 2.06
C LEU A 91 -22.20 21.63 1.13
N TYR A 92 -23.38 21.19 1.58
CA TYR A 92 -24.32 20.38 0.81
C TYR A 92 -23.65 19.15 0.20
N THR A 93 -22.79 18.48 0.96
CA THR A 93 -22.09 17.27 0.50
C THR A 93 -23.09 16.13 0.30
N ASN A 94 -22.78 15.22 -0.59
CA ASN A 94 -23.55 14.01 -0.89
C ASN A 94 -22.64 13.06 -1.70
N PRO A 95 -23.06 11.83 -2.06
CA PRO A 95 -22.21 10.90 -2.80
C PRO A 95 -21.62 11.42 -4.12
N ASP A 96 -22.22 12.48 -4.70
CA ASP A 96 -21.76 13.14 -5.92
C ASP A 96 -21.06 14.49 -5.67
N ARG A 97 -21.14 15.01 -4.44
CA ARG A 97 -20.43 16.23 -3.99
C ARG A 97 -19.62 15.90 -2.73
N ILE A 98 -18.34 15.69 -2.90
CA ILE A 98 -17.45 15.04 -1.96
C ILE A 98 -16.54 16.06 -1.25
N PHE A 99 -16.45 15.93 0.07
CA PHE A 99 -15.45 16.59 0.89
C PHE A 99 -14.44 15.53 1.37
N VAL A 100 -13.15 15.74 1.03
CA VAL A 100 -12.10 14.76 1.31
C VAL A 100 -11.34 15.14 2.58
N ILE A 101 -11.20 14.18 3.48
CA ILE A 101 -10.42 14.30 4.72
C ILE A 101 -9.28 13.26 4.66
N TYR A 102 -8.05 13.71 4.78
CA TYR A 102 -6.89 12.82 4.83
C TYR A 102 -6.54 12.44 6.27
N VAL A 103 -6.16 11.18 6.43
CA VAL A 103 -5.76 10.59 7.72
C VAL A 103 -4.41 9.90 7.52
N HIS A 104 -3.45 10.19 8.40
CA HIS A 104 -2.15 9.53 8.29
C HIS A 104 -2.16 8.18 9.02
N ASN A 105 -2.33 7.09 8.25
CA ASN A 105 -2.61 5.73 8.72
C ASN A 105 -4.08 5.46 9.08
N LEU A 106 -4.97 5.72 8.12
CA LEU A 106 -6.43 5.53 8.25
C LEU A 106 -6.85 4.19 8.90
N SER A 107 -6.02 3.15 8.82
CA SER A 107 -6.30 1.86 9.46
C SER A 107 -6.48 1.97 10.97
N TYR A 108 -5.78 2.89 11.62
CA TYR A 108 -5.86 3.09 13.05
C TYR A 108 -7.15 3.86 13.41
N GLU A 109 -7.36 5.01 12.83
CA GLU A 109 -8.53 5.87 13.10
C GLU A 109 -9.82 5.18 12.68
N MET A 110 -9.79 4.38 11.61
CA MET A 110 -10.95 3.62 11.16
C MET A 110 -11.45 2.64 12.23
N SER A 111 -10.59 2.12 13.08
CA SER A 111 -11.01 1.24 14.18
C SER A 111 -11.92 1.93 15.20
N PHE A 112 -11.84 3.26 15.31
CA PHE A 112 -12.66 4.09 16.19
C PHE A 112 -13.91 4.66 15.51
N ILE A 113 -13.81 5.03 14.23
CA ILE A 113 -14.91 5.69 13.51
C ILE A 113 -15.79 4.72 12.71
N ALA A 114 -15.37 3.48 12.48
CA ALA A 114 -16.08 2.53 11.61
C ALA A 114 -17.54 2.31 11.98
N ARG A 115 -17.89 2.33 13.28
CA ARG A 115 -19.24 2.11 13.78
C ARG A 115 -20.06 3.40 13.98
N ARG A 116 -19.46 4.58 13.70
CA ARG A 116 -20.07 5.88 13.93
C ARG A 116 -20.70 6.48 12.69
N PHE A 117 -20.37 5.95 11.52
CA PHE A 117 -20.84 6.43 10.24
C PHE A 117 -21.51 5.31 9.44
N THR A 118 -22.48 5.68 8.61
CA THR A 118 -23.03 4.79 7.58
C THR A 118 -22.17 4.92 6.33
N TRP A 119 -21.47 3.86 5.98
CA TRP A 119 -20.53 3.87 4.87
C TRP A 119 -21.21 3.51 3.55
N GLU A 120 -21.19 4.43 2.57
CA GLU A 120 -21.61 4.17 1.19
C GLU A 120 -20.58 3.30 0.47
N LYS A 121 -19.27 3.57 0.72
CA LYS A 121 -18.20 2.86 0.04
C LYS A 121 -16.96 2.76 0.89
N VAL A 122 -16.45 1.54 1.04
CA VAL A 122 -15.13 1.26 1.64
C VAL A 122 -14.28 0.50 0.64
N PHE A 123 -13.09 0.99 0.37
CA PHE A 123 -12.10 0.31 -0.45
C PHE A 123 -10.88 -0.05 0.40
N SER A 124 -10.65 -1.34 0.53
CA SER A 124 -9.63 -1.91 1.41
C SER A 124 -8.73 -2.87 0.63
N VAL A 125 -7.44 -2.87 0.94
CA VAL A 125 -6.50 -3.85 0.37
C VAL A 125 -6.67 -5.20 1.05
N ASP A 126 -6.96 -5.17 2.35
CA ASP A 126 -7.08 -6.33 3.22
C ASP A 126 -8.00 -5.98 4.39
N THR A 127 -8.38 -6.97 5.19
CA THR A 127 -9.13 -6.75 6.43
C THR A 127 -8.43 -5.69 7.29
N ARG A 128 -9.15 -4.66 7.71
CA ARG A 128 -8.64 -3.55 8.52
C ARG A 128 -7.56 -2.68 7.87
N LYS A 129 -7.43 -2.69 6.53
CA LYS A 129 -6.48 -1.83 5.81
C LYS A 129 -7.21 -0.98 4.75
N PRO A 130 -8.07 -0.04 5.15
CA PRO A 130 -8.77 0.82 4.22
C PRO A 130 -7.82 1.79 3.54
N ILE A 131 -7.97 1.92 2.22
CA ILE A 131 -7.32 2.95 1.41
C ILE A 131 -8.15 4.23 1.49
N TYR A 132 -9.49 4.09 1.35
CA TYR A 132 -10.45 5.15 1.60
C TYR A 132 -11.80 4.58 2.05
N ALA A 133 -12.55 5.41 2.75
CA ALA A 133 -13.93 5.14 3.14
C ALA A 133 -14.76 6.41 2.93
N ARG A 134 -15.93 6.29 2.28
CA ARG A 134 -16.86 7.40 2.07
C ARG A 134 -18.19 7.07 2.72
N ASP A 135 -18.71 8.01 3.50
CA ASP A 135 -20.03 7.88 4.09
C ASP A 135 -21.15 8.35 3.12
N GLU A 136 -22.40 8.10 3.49
CA GLU A 136 -23.57 8.46 2.72
C GLU A 136 -23.76 9.98 2.55
N ARG A 137 -23.13 10.80 3.40
CA ARG A 137 -23.14 12.27 3.32
C ARG A 137 -22.11 12.82 2.34
N GLY A 138 -21.26 11.98 1.75
CA GLY A 138 -20.20 12.40 0.83
C GLY A 138 -18.92 12.86 1.53
N ILE A 139 -18.73 12.52 2.79
CA ILE A 139 -17.45 12.71 3.50
C ILE A 139 -16.56 11.51 3.20
N GLU A 140 -15.41 11.77 2.60
CA GLU A 140 -14.48 10.73 2.15
C GLU A 140 -13.15 10.79 2.90
N PHE A 141 -12.88 9.79 3.73
CA PHE A 141 -11.60 9.64 4.42
C PHE A 141 -10.60 8.89 3.53
N ARG A 142 -9.41 9.45 3.32
CA ARG A 142 -8.32 8.87 2.53
C ARG A 142 -7.06 8.69 3.35
N CYS A 143 -6.30 7.63 3.07
CA CYS A 143 -5.05 7.34 3.77
C CYS A 143 -3.86 8.10 3.15
N SER A 144 -3.31 9.10 3.83
CA SER A 144 -2.11 9.82 3.37
C SER A 144 -0.82 9.02 3.58
N TYR A 145 -0.80 8.05 4.49
CA TYR A 145 0.33 7.14 4.64
C TYR A 145 0.50 6.24 3.40
N LEU A 146 -0.59 5.68 2.87
CA LEU A 146 -0.54 4.87 1.64
C LEU A 146 -0.25 5.71 0.40
N LEU A 147 -0.60 7.00 0.42
CA LEU A 147 -0.29 7.94 -0.64
C LEU A 147 1.19 8.33 -0.63
N SER A 148 1.76 8.67 0.52
CA SER A 148 3.16 9.07 0.64
C SER A 148 4.12 7.87 0.65
N GLY A 149 3.72 6.76 1.25
CA GLY A 149 4.57 5.61 1.54
C GLY A 149 5.56 5.84 2.71
N TYR A 150 5.43 6.95 3.46
CA TYR A 150 6.36 7.36 4.50
C TYR A 150 5.67 7.60 5.85
N LYS A 151 6.43 7.45 6.93
CA LYS A 151 6.03 7.93 8.26
C LYS A 151 5.93 9.46 8.24
N LEU A 152 5.09 10.04 9.11
CA LEU A 152 4.79 11.47 9.14
C LEU A 152 6.05 12.36 9.26
N ALA A 153 7.03 11.95 10.06
CA ALA A 153 8.31 12.67 10.16
C ALA A 153 9.02 12.79 8.82
N LYS A 154 9.03 11.69 8.03
CA LYS A 154 9.65 11.70 6.69
C LYS A 154 8.83 12.48 5.68
N VAL A 155 7.50 12.50 5.82
CA VAL A 155 6.64 13.40 5.02
C VAL A 155 7.02 14.84 5.26
N ALA A 156 7.16 15.26 6.53
CA ALA A 156 7.56 16.62 6.89
C ALA A 156 8.94 17.01 6.33
N GLU A 157 9.92 16.09 6.38
CA GLU A 157 11.25 16.32 5.80
C GLU A 157 11.23 16.48 4.27
N ASN A 158 10.25 15.89 3.59
CA ASN A 158 10.16 15.87 2.13
C ASN A 158 9.30 17.01 1.57
N LEU A 159 8.68 17.86 2.40
CA LEU A 159 7.94 19.03 1.94
C LEU A 159 8.86 19.98 1.17
N GLN A 160 8.37 20.55 0.08
CA GLN A 160 9.13 21.43 -0.81
C GLN A 160 8.75 22.90 -0.64
N HIS A 161 7.47 23.19 -0.41
CA HIS A 161 6.92 24.55 -0.36
C HIS A 161 6.50 24.97 1.04
N HIS A 162 6.44 24.02 1.99
CA HIS A 162 6.05 24.27 3.35
C HIS A 162 7.19 23.91 4.33
N ASP A 163 7.50 24.79 5.28
CA ASP A 163 8.49 24.51 6.34
C ASP A 163 7.76 24.10 7.64
N VAL A 164 7.24 22.87 7.66
CA VAL A 164 6.59 22.29 8.83
C VAL A 164 7.37 21.04 9.24
N LYS A 165 8.05 21.11 10.39
CA LYS A 165 8.86 20.00 10.92
C LYS A 165 8.06 19.17 11.92
N LYS A 166 8.27 17.84 11.93
CA LYS A 166 7.67 16.97 12.94
C LYS A 166 8.22 17.34 14.32
N LEU A 167 7.35 17.65 15.24
CA LEU A 167 7.73 17.87 16.64
C LEU A 167 8.01 16.51 17.29
N VAL A 168 9.11 16.46 18.06
CA VAL A 168 9.40 15.30 18.91
C VAL A 168 8.59 15.49 20.19
N GLY A 169 7.52 14.70 20.32
CA GLY A 169 6.65 14.79 21.51
C GLY A 169 7.16 13.86 22.60
N ASP A 170 7.41 14.43 23.79
CA ASP A 170 7.46 13.68 25.04
C ASP A 170 6.02 13.50 25.57
N LEU A 171 5.20 12.80 24.80
CA LEU A 171 3.92 12.35 25.31
C LEU A 171 4.18 11.16 26.23
N ASP A 172 3.83 11.30 27.49
CA ASP A 172 3.84 10.18 28.41
C ASP A 172 2.69 9.24 28.05
N TYR A 173 2.98 8.21 27.26
CA TYR A 173 2.00 7.21 26.83
C TYR A 173 1.52 6.30 27.98
N ASN A 174 2.14 6.34 29.15
CA ASN A 174 1.68 5.61 30.34
C ASN A 174 0.61 6.38 31.11
N LEU A 175 0.47 7.67 30.87
CA LEU A 175 -0.57 8.47 31.49
C LEU A 175 -1.92 8.22 30.83
N VAL A 176 -2.87 7.70 31.59
CA VAL A 176 -4.25 7.53 31.15
C VAL A 176 -4.94 8.89 31.13
N ARG A 177 -5.44 9.29 29.96
CA ARG A 177 -6.12 10.56 29.71
C ARG A 177 -7.57 10.32 29.31
N HIS A 178 -8.44 11.24 29.69
CA HIS A 178 -9.87 11.24 29.35
C HIS A 178 -10.23 12.57 28.68
N SER A 179 -11.45 12.69 28.18
CA SER A 179 -11.97 13.94 27.61
C SER A 179 -11.84 15.14 28.55
N GLU A 180 -11.97 14.91 29.88
CA GLU A 180 -11.88 15.93 30.92
C GLU A 180 -10.44 16.19 31.40
N THR A 181 -9.47 15.37 31.03
CA THR A 181 -8.08 15.54 31.41
C THR A 181 -7.51 16.83 30.81
N PRO A 182 -6.96 17.77 31.61
CA PRO A 182 -6.35 18.96 31.08
C PRO A 182 -5.19 18.63 30.13
N ILE A 183 -5.16 19.27 28.97
CA ILE A 183 -4.09 19.06 27.96
C ILE A 183 -3.05 20.17 28.16
N LYS A 184 -1.79 19.78 28.25
CA LYS A 184 -0.67 20.72 28.35
C LYS A 184 -0.45 21.44 27.01
N GLN A 185 0.01 22.68 27.05
CA GLN A 185 0.31 23.47 25.84
C GLN A 185 1.26 22.74 24.86
N ARG A 186 2.22 21.99 25.40
CA ARG A 186 3.14 21.18 24.59
C ARG A 186 2.42 20.05 23.84
N GLU A 187 1.45 19.40 24.48
CA GLU A 187 0.64 18.35 23.85
C GLU A 187 -0.26 18.94 22.77
N LEU A 188 -0.87 20.11 23.02
CA LEU A 188 -1.66 20.82 22.01
C LEU A 188 -0.83 21.18 20.77
N ARG A 189 0.38 21.71 20.97
CA ARG A 189 1.29 21.99 19.85
C ARG A 189 1.63 20.74 19.04
N TYR A 190 1.84 19.62 19.72
CA TYR A 190 2.14 18.36 19.07
C TYR A 190 0.99 17.89 18.14
N VAL A 191 -0.24 17.80 18.67
CA VAL A 191 -1.40 17.31 17.90
C VAL A 191 -1.81 18.27 16.78
N ILE A 192 -1.70 19.59 16.98
CA ILE A 192 -1.95 20.59 15.94
C ILE A 192 -0.93 20.41 14.80
N ASN A 193 0.34 20.20 15.15
CA ASN A 193 1.41 20.13 14.18
C ASN A 193 1.30 18.88 13.28
N ASP A 194 0.84 17.77 13.79
CA ASP A 194 0.65 16.55 13.00
C ASP A 194 -0.40 16.77 11.90
N GLY A 195 -1.53 17.39 12.23
CA GLY A 195 -2.53 17.80 11.25
C GLY A 195 -1.99 18.79 10.21
N ARG A 196 -1.15 19.76 10.63
CA ARG A 196 -0.50 20.74 9.73
C ARG A 196 0.42 20.07 8.70
N ILE A 197 1.20 19.06 9.12
CA ILE A 197 2.08 18.31 8.18
C ILE A 197 1.24 17.62 7.11
N VAL A 198 0.15 16.96 7.49
CA VAL A 198 -0.72 16.29 6.51
C VAL A 198 -1.36 17.30 5.56
N VAL A 199 -1.87 18.43 6.07
CA VAL A 199 -2.46 19.48 5.23
C VAL A 199 -1.43 20.05 4.26
N ALA A 200 -0.23 20.40 4.73
CA ALA A 200 0.86 20.88 3.88
C ALA A 200 1.22 19.89 2.78
N TYR A 201 1.33 18.61 3.13
CA TYR A 201 1.59 17.55 2.15
C TYR A 201 0.48 17.43 1.10
N ILE A 202 -0.79 17.49 1.49
CA ILE A 202 -1.92 17.40 0.55
C ILE A 202 -2.03 18.66 -0.29
N ASP A 203 -1.67 19.81 0.22
CA ASP A 203 -1.60 21.07 -0.55
C ASP A 203 -0.58 20.96 -1.69
N GLU A 204 0.64 20.49 -1.40
CA GLU A 204 1.64 20.19 -2.44
C GLU A 204 1.17 19.13 -3.45
N GLU A 205 0.41 18.13 -2.98
CA GLU A 205 -0.17 17.13 -3.88
C GLU A 205 -1.29 17.70 -4.75
N ILE A 206 -2.09 18.67 -4.26
CA ILE A 206 -3.08 19.41 -5.04
C ILE A 206 -2.36 20.22 -6.13
N GLU A 207 -1.30 20.95 -5.81
CA GLU A 207 -0.50 21.70 -6.78
C GLU A 207 0.08 20.77 -7.86
N ARG A 208 0.73 19.67 -7.46
CA ARG A 208 1.33 18.69 -8.37
C ARG A 208 0.32 18.06 -9.33
N ASN A 209 -0.87 17.75 -8.86
CA ASN A 209 -1.91 17.06 -9.65
C ASN A 209 -2.93 18.02 -10.29
N GLY A 210 -2.89 19.31 -9.92
CA GLY A 210 -3.81 20.34 -10.34
C GLY A 210 -5.13 20.39 -9.58
N ASN A 211 -5.52 19.32 -8.87
CA ASN A 211 -6.64 19.33 -7.94
C ASN A 211 -6.71 18.02 -7.12
N ILE A 212 -7.44 18.05 -5.99
CA ILE A 212 -7.58 16.96 -5.02
C ILE A 212 -8.20 15.68 -5.62
N ALA A 213 -9.07 15.80 -6.61
CA ALA A 213 -9.74 14.65 -7.23
C ALA A 213 -8.82 13.86 -8.16
N LYS A 214 -7.71 14.43 -8.60
CA LYS A 214 -6.70 13.78 -9.44
C LYS A 214 -5.59 13.13 -8.61
N ILE A 215 -5.48 13.43 -7.33
CA ILE A 215 -4.50 12.79 -6.45
C ILE A 215 -4.80 11.29 -6.41
N PRO A 216 -3.83 10.41 -6.73
CA PRO A 216 -3.99 8.97 -6.58
C PRO A 216 -4.25 8.58 -5.12
N LEU A 217 -4.89 7.43 -4.91
CA LEU A 217 -5.17 6.94 -3.55
C LEU A 217 -3.94 6.34 -2.86
N THR A 218 -2.96 5.92 -3.66
CA THR A 218 -1.74 5.28 -3.16
C THR A 218 -0.55 5.74 -3.98
N LYS A 219 0.66 5.60 -3.44
CA LYS A 219 1.91 5.89 -4.13
C LYS A 219 2.04 5.14 -5.46
N THR A 220 1.75 3.85 -5.47
CA THR A 220 1.75 3.03 -6.69
C THR A 220 0.73 3.51 -7.74
N GLY A 221 -0.26 4.30 -7.32
CA GLY A 221 -1.23 4.92 -8.22
C GLY A 221 -0.60 5.89 -9.23
N TYR A 222 0.48 6.59 -8.86
CA TYR A 222 1.22 7.47 -9.78
C TYR A 222 1.87 6.68 -10.90
N VAL A 223 2.57 5.62 -10.55
CA VAL A 223 3.22 4.72 -11.52
C VAL A 223 2.18 4.08 -12.44
N ARG A 224 1.07 3.62 -11.87
CA ARG A 224 -0.05 3.06 -12.65
C ARG A 224 -0.61 4.07 -13.67
N LEU A 225 -0.76 5.35 -13.27
CA LEU A 225 -1.22 6.40 -14.18
C LEU A 225 -0.21 6.66 -15.31
N ALA A 226 1.08 6.71 -15.00
CA ALA A 226 2.13 6.90 -16.01
C ALA A 226 2.20 5.70 -16.97
N CYS A 227 2.27 4.48 -16.46
CA CYS A 227 2.25 3.27 -17.29
C CYS A 227 0.98 3.20 -18.16
N ARG A 228 -0.18 3.57 -17.63
CA ARG A 228 -1.42 3.61 -18.42
C ARG A 228 -1.36 4.62 -19.56
N ARG A 229 -0.77 5.79 -19.34
CA ARG A 229 -0.61 6.78 -20.42
C ARG A 229 0.27 6.24 -21.54
N ASN A 230 1.38 5.60 -21.21
CA ASN A 230 2.29 5.01 -22.19
C ASN A 230 1.65 3.82 -22.93
N CYS A 231 0.98 2.91 -22.22
CA CYS A 231 0.39 1.70 -22.81
C CYS A 231 -0.91 1.98 -23.57
N PHE A 232 -1.75 2.90 -23.11
CA PHE A 232 -3.07 3.15 -23.68
C PHE A 232 -3.20 4.45 -24.49
N GLY A 233 -2.13 5.28 -24.50
CA GLY A 233 -2.14 6.60 -25.08
C GLY A 233 -2.93 7.62 -24.24
N VAL A 234 -2.87 8.88 -24.65
CA VAL A 234 -3.58 10.00 -23.99
C VAL A 234 -5.08 9.97 -24.32
N SER A 235 -5.44 9.44 -25.48
CA SER A 235 -6.82 9.34 -25.97
C SER A 235 -7.25 7.89 -26.14
N HIS A 236 -8.49 7.57 -25.74
CA HIS A 236 -9.11 6.25 -25.97
C HIS A 236 -9.32 5.90 -27.45
N ARG A 237 -9.09 6.85 -28.35
CA ARG A 237 -9.26 6.70 -29.81
C ARG A 237 -7.97 6.34 -30.53
N GLU A 238 -6.83 6.34 -29.84
CA GLU A 238 -5.55 6.00 -30.46
C GLU A 238 -5.48 4.51 -30.76
N LYS A 239 -5.04 4.17 -32.01
CA LYS A 239 -4.91 2.81 -32.50
C LYS A 239 -3.98 1.94 -31.63
N ALA A 240 -2.87 2.54 -31.13
CA ALA A 240 -1.94 1.86 -30.25
C ALA A 240 -2.60 1.43 -28.93
N GLY A 241 -3.35 2.32 -28.29
CA GLY A 241 -4.08 2.00 -27.06
C GLY A 241 -5.19 0.96 -27.25
N TYR A 242 -5.82 0.93 -28.44
CA TYR A 242 -6.76 -0.16 -28.78
C TYR A 242 -6.06 -1.51 -28.87
N ASN A 243 -4.95 -1.59 -29.61
CA ASN A 243 -4.18 -2.81 -29.77
C ASN A 243 -3.66 -3.33 -28.43
N PHE A 244 -3.13 -2.46 -27.57
CA PHE A 244 -2.69 -2.82 -26.23
C PHE A 244 -3.83 -3.41 -25.39
N ARG A 245 -5.03 -2.79 -25.43
CA ARG A 245 -6.22 -3.33 -24.75
C ARG A 245 -6.61 -4.72 -25.22
N GLN A 246 -6.54 -4.99 -26.54
CA GLN A 246 -6.84 -6.33 -27.08
C GLN A 246 -5.82 -7.37 -26.57
N ARG A 247 -4.53 -7.02 -26.54
CA ARG A 247 -3.48 -7.89 -25.97
C ARG A 247 -3.77 -8.22 -24.50
N ILE A 248 -4.02 -7.20 -23.65
CA ILE A 248 -4.35 -7.41 -22.23
C ILE A 248 -5.64 -8.20 -22.04
N LYS A 249 -6.66 -7.96 -22.87
CA LYS A 249 -7.91 -8.73 -22.82
C LYS A 249 -7.69 -10.21 -23.13
N ALA A 250 -6.79 -10.52 -24.05
CA ALA A 250 -6.41 -11.91 -24.36
C ALA A 250 -5.72 -12.63 -23.20
N LEU A 251 -5.10 -11.87 -22.25
CA LEU A 251 -4.45 -12.39 -21.05
C LEU A 251 -5.40 -12.50 -19.84
N THR A 252 -6.71 -12.26 -20.00
CA THR A 252 -7.67 -12.34 -18.88
C THR A 252 -7.72 -13.77 -18.36
N LEU A 253 -7.46 -13.93 -17.06
CA LEU A 253 -7.45 -15.21 -16.36
C LEU A 253 -8.87 -15.72 -16.12
N THR A 254 -9.05 -17.04 -16.12
CA THR A 254 -10.20 -17.70 -15.52
C THR A 254 -10.07 -17.67 -13.98
N LEU A 255 -11.16 -17.94 -13.27
CA LEU A 255 -11.11 -18.04 -11.80
C LEU A 255 -10.15 -19.14 -11.34
N ASP A 256 -10.17 -20.30 -11.98
CA ASP A 256 -9.26 -21.42 -11.70
C ASP A 256 -7.78 -21.04 -11.87
N GLU A 257 -7.45 -20.29 -12.94
CA GLU A 257 -6.09 -19.76 -13.15
C GLU A 257 -5.70 -18.74 -12.09
N TYR A 258 -6.63 -17.82 -11.76
CA TYR A 258 -6.38 -16.82 -10.73
C TYR A 258 -6.10 -17.47 -9.38
N ASP A 259 -6.88 -18.47 -9.00
CA ASP A 259 -6.74 -19.15 -7.71
C ASP A 259 -5.41 -19.90 -7.60
N ILE A 260 -5.01 -20.65 -8.62
CA ILE A 260 -3.73 -21.37 -8.60
C ILE A 260 -2.54 -20.40 -8.62
N LEU A 261 -2.60 -19.30 -9.39
CA LEU A 261 -1.56 -18.27 -9.43
C LEU A 261 -1.43 -17.56 -8.08
N LYS A 262 -2.55 -17.25 -7.42
CA LYS A 262 -2.57 -16.66 -6.08
C LYS A 262 -1.96 -17.58 -5.02
N GLN A 263 -2.21 -18.89 -5.11
CA GLN A 263 -1.61 -19.89 -4.24
C GLN A 263 -0.11 -20.03 -4.49
N ALA A 264 0.32 -20.05 -5.77
CA ALA A 264 1.71 -20.16 -6.17
C ALA A 264 2.54 -18.91 -5.84
N PHE A 265 1.90 -17.74 -5.67
CA PHE A 265 2.61 -16.50 -5.37
C PHE A 265 3.45 -16.64 -4.11
N ALA A 266 4.75 -16.37 -4.22
CA ALA A 266 5.70 -16.35 -3.11
C ALA A 266 6.47 -15.02 -3.11
N GLY A 267 6.68 -14.46 -1.92
CA GLY A 267 7.60 -13.32 -1.74
C GLY A 267 9.06 -13.75 -1.83
N GLY A 268 9.97 -12.80 -1.75
CA GLY A 268 11.41 -13.05 -1.71
C GLY A 268 11.80 -14.00 -0.57
N PHE A 269 12.80 -14.83 -0.82
CA PHE A 269 13.34 -15.75 0.18
C PHE A 269 14.26 -14.96 1.13
N VAL A 270 13.81 -14.78 2.37
CA VAL A 270 14.56 -14.10 3.43
C VAL A 270 14.85 -15.11 4.53
N HIS A 271 16.11 -15.24 4.92
CA HIS A 271 16.53 -16.11 6.00
C HIS A 271 17.81 -15.59 6.67
N CYS A 272 18.07 -16.04 7.91
CA CYS A 272 19.32 -15.80 8.61
C CYS A 272 20.14 -17.08 8.59
N ASN A 273 21.46 -16.94 8.45
CA ASN A 273 22.36 -18.07 8.59
C ASN A 273 22.47 -18.44 10.08
N PRO A 274 21.94 -19.62 10.51
CA PRO A 274 21.87 -19.99 11.92
C PRO A 274 23.24 -20.21 12.57
N PHE A 275 24.30 -20.46 11.81
CA PHE A 275 25.66 -20.58 12.34
C PHE A 275 26.19 -19.29 12.97
N TYR A 276 25.64 -18.14 12.55
CA TYR A 276 26.04 -16.83 13.02
C TYR A 276 25.03 -16.16 13.93
N THR A 277 23.96 -16.85 14.30
CA THR A 277 22.95 -16.34 15.24
C THR A 277 23.60 -16.01 16.59
N ASN A 278 23.28 -14.86 17.14
CA ASN A 278 23.85 -14.34 18.40
C ASN A 278 25.39 -14.16 18.41
N LYS A 279 26.01 -14.05 17.24
CA LYS A 279 27.46 -13.75 17.14
C LYS A 279 27.66 -12.34 16.59
N ILE A 280 28.68 -11.67 17.14
CA ILE A 280 29.17 -10.41 16.56
C ILE A 280 30.15 -10.78 15.45
N LEU A 281 29.85 -10.32 14.24
CA LEU A 281 30.69 -10.55 13.06
C LEU A 281 31.45 -9.28 12.71
N HIS A 282 32.74 -9.44 12.37
CA HIS A 282 33.61 -8.37 11.92
C HIS A 282 33.90 -8.49 10.42
N ASN A 283 34.22 -7.38 9.76
CA ASN A 283 34.57 -7.34 8.33
C ASN A 283 33.45 -7.87 7.40
N VAL A 284 32.18 -7.63 7.76
CA VAL A 284 31.02 -8.02 6.97
C VAL A 284 30.89 -7.07 5.78
N LYS A 285 30.66 -7.63 4.58
CA LYS A 285 30.33 -6.87 3.36
C LYS A 285 28.85 -7.07 3.03
N SER A 286 28.20 -5.99 2.61
CA SER A 286 26.83 -6.01 2.08
C SER A 286 26.86 -5.87 0.57
N TYR A 287 26.08 -6.70 -0.13
CA TYR A 287 25.92 -6.64 -1.58
C TYR A 287 24.44 -6.49 -1.90
N ASP A 288 24.12 -5.67 -2.90
CA ASP A 288 22.77 -5.42 -3.36
C ASP A 288 22.70 -5.50 -4.89
N PHE A 289 21.59 -6.04 -5.40
CA PHE A 289 21.31 -6.03 -6.84
C PHE A 289 20.65 -4.70 -7.22
N THR A 290 21.30 -3.95 -8.10
CA THR A 290 20.74 -2.68 -8.58
C THR A 290 19.39 -2.90 -9.28
N SER A 291 18.30 -2.39 -8.66
CA SER A 291 16.95 -2.49 -9.21
C SER A 291 16.56 -3.91 -9.63
N SER A 292 16.74 -4.90 -8.74
CA SER A 292 16.57 -6.33 -9.00
C SER A 292 15.24 -6.65 -9.69
N TYR A 293 14.09 -6.25 -9.12
CA TYR A 293 12.78 -6.50 -9.74
C TYR A 293 12.60 -5.83 -11.10
N PRO A 294 12.91 -4.53 -11.27
CA PRO A 294 12.85 -3.89 -12.58
C PRO A 294 13.73 -4.55 -13.65
N SER A 295 14.95 -4.99 -13.29
CA SER A 295 15.83 -5.68 -14.25
C SER A 295 15.24 -7.01 -14.73
N VAL A 296 14.66 -7.79 -13.80
CA VAL A 296 13.95 -9.03 -14.16
C VAL A 296 12.75 -8.72 -15.05
N MET A 297 11.97 -7.67 -14.76
CA MET A 297 10.82 -7.28 -15.58
C MET A 297 11.20 -6.90 -17.02
N VAL A 298 12.40 -6.37 -17.23
CA VAL A 298 12.88 -5.94 -18.57
C VAL A 298 13.54 -7.09 -19.33
N CYS A 299 14.26 -7.98 -18.62
CA CYS A 299 15.15 -8.97 -19.27
C CYS A 299 14.59 -10.38 -19.36
N GLU A 300 13.58 -10.73 -18.54
CA GLU A 300 13.09 -12.11 -18.47
C GLU A 300 11.79 -12.32 -19.23
N LEU A 301 11.49 -13.58 -19.52
CA LEU A 301 10.27 -14.00 -20.19
C LEU A 301 9.12 -14.19 -19.20
N TYR A 302 7.93 -13.83 -19.61
CA TYR A 302 6.69 -13.88 -18.83
C TYR A 302 5.60 -14.69 -19.54
N PRO A 303 4.57 -15.18 -18.81
CA PRO A 303 3.41 -15.83 -19.42
C PRO A 303 2.57 -14.82 -20.21
N MET A 304 2.76 -14.77 -21.51
CA MET A 304 2.18 -13.77 -22.42
C MET A 304 1.14 -14.36 -23.38
N SER A 305 0.48 -15.46 -22.99
CA SER A 305 -0.66 -16.03 -23.70
C SER A 305 -1.81 -16.37 -22.74
N LYS A 306 -2.96 -16.75 -23.29
CA LYS A 306 -4.02 -17.40 -22.51
C LYS A 306 -3.50 -18.74 -21.96
N GLY A 307 -3.88 -19.08 -20.74
CA GLY A 307 -3.53 -20.34 -20.10
C GLY A 307 -4.19 -21.54 -20.80
N GLU A 308 -3.40 -22.56 -21.06
CA GLU A 308 -3.86 -23.86 -21.56
C GLU A 308 -3.78 -24.89 -20.44
N LYS A 309 -4.92 -25.47 -20.08
CA LYS A 309 -4.98 -26.55 -19.10
C LYS A 309 -4.48 -27.83 -19.72
N VAL A 310 -3.47 -28.45 -19.12
CA VAL A 310 -2.84 -29.68 -19.60
C VAL A 310 -3.00 -30.80 -18.59
N ASN A 311 -3.28 -32.02 -19.08
CA ASN A 311 -3.30 -33.21 -18.25
C ASN A 311 -1.97 -33.97 -18.41
N ILE A 312 -1.09 -33.85 -17.43
CA ILE A 312 0.26 -34.45 -17.48
C ILE A 312 0.17 -35.95 -17.21
N LYS A 313 0.57 -36.77 -18.18
CA LYS A 313 0.49 -38.25 -18.13
C LYS A 313 1.82 -38.93 -17.81
N SER A 314 2.95 -38.22 -17.97
CA SER A 314 4.26 -38.82 -17.80
C SER A 314 5.29 -37.79 -17.27
N LYS A 315 6.35 -38.30 -16.64
CA LYS A 315 7.50 -37.50 -16.21
C LYS A 315 8.15 -36.79 -17.41
N LYS A 316 8.26 -37.44 -18.55
CA LYS A 316 8.82 -36.83 -19.78
C LYS A 316 7.99 -35.65 -20.24
N GLU A 317 6.68 -35.79 -20.26
CA GLU A 317 5.75 -34.72 -20.65
C GLU A 317 5.80 -33.55 -19.68
N PHE A 318 5.88 -33.81 -18.36
CA PHE A 318 6.05 -32.81 -17.35
C PHE A 318 7.29 -31.95 -17.59
N TYR A 319 8.46 -32.59 -17.74
CA TYR A 319 9.71 -31.86 -17.99
C TYR A 319 9.69 -31.11 -19.31
N TYR A 320 9.14 -31.70 -20.37
CA TYR A 320 8.96 -31.00 -21.66
C TYR A 320 8.18 -29.69 -21.47
N ASN A 321 7.06 -29.72 -20.72
CA ASN A 321 6.26 -28.53 -20.53
C ASN A 321 6.99 -27.46 -19.70
N ILE A 322 7.61 -27.82 -18.59
CA ILE A 322 8.29 -26.83 -17.71
C ILE A 322 9.57 -26.26 -18.34
N ASP A 323 10.14 -26.91 -19.34
CA ASP A 323 11.33 -26.43 -20.06
C ASP A 323 10.98 -25.52 -21.24
N ASN A 324 9.80 -25.67 -21.83
CA ASN A 324 9.43 -24.95 -23.06
C ASN A 324 8.34 -23.90 -22.86
N TYR A 325 7.69 -23.85 -21.68
CA TYR A 325 6.59 -22.94 -21.38
C TYR A 325 6.74 -22.32 -20.01
N CYS A 326 6.12 -21.16 -19.81
CA CYS A 326 5.82 -20.69 -18.45
C CYS A 326 4.69 -21.56 -17.89
N CYS A 327 4.90 -22.16 -16.73
CA CYS A 327 3.94 -23.07 -16.13
C CYS A 327 3.59 -22.68 -14.71
N VAL A 328 2.32 -22.93 -14.35
CA VAL A 328 1.85 -22.96 -12.95
C VAL A 328 1.10 -24.25 -12.72
N PHE A 329 1.39 -24.92 -11.61
CA PHE A 329 0.79 -26.23 -11.34
C PHE A 329 0.72 -26.54 -9.84
N GLU A 330 -0.21 -27.41 -9.52
CA GLU A 330 -0.31 -28.05 -8.23
C GLU A 330 0.46 -29.37 -8.26
N ILE A 331 1.21 -29.66 -7.20
CA ILE A 331 1.95 -30.90 -7.07
C ILE A 331 1.84 -31.44 -5.65
N LYS A 332 1.58 -32.74 -5.52
CA LYS A 332 1.63 -33.49 -4.28
C LYS A 332 2.95 -34.24 -4.16
N PHE A 333 3.71 -33.91 -3.15
CA PHE A 333 4.93 -34.62 -2.80
C PHE A 333 4.70 -35.62 -1.66
N THR A 334 5.46 -36.72 -1.66
CA THR A 334 5.54 -37.64 -0.53
C THR A 334 6.99 -37.99 -0.19
N GLY A 335 7.27 -38.20 1.10
CA GLY A 335 8.60 -38.56 1.60
C GLY A 335 9.64 -37.50 1.25
N VAL A 336 9.33 -36.26 1.55
CA VAL A 336 10.18 -35.09 1.24
C VAL A 336 11.26 -34.94 2.30
N MET A 337 12.49 -34.69 1.85
CA MET A 337 13.64 -34.42 2.69
C MET A 337 14.55 -33.37 2.06
N SER A 338 14.96 -32.40 2.83
CA SER A 338 15.95 -31.41 2.40
C SER A 338 17.32 -32.05 2.20
N LYS A 339 17.99 -31.66 1.13
CA LYS A 339 19.39 -32.01 0.84
C LYS A 339 20.39 -31.16 1.60
N VAL A 340 19.93 -30.02 2.12
CA VAL A 340 20.73 -29.01 2.82
C VAL A 340 20.16 -28.78 4.23
N MET A 341 21.04 -28.45 5.16
CA MET A 341 20.64 -28.37 6.56
C MET A 341 19.78 -27.13 6.85
N PHE A 342 20.04 -25.99 6.21
CA PHE A 342 19.48 -24.70 6.63
C PHE A 342 18.75 -23.90 5.55
N ASP A 343 19.07 -24.12 4.30
CA ASP A 343 18.50 -23.35 3.18
C ASP A 343 17.26 -24.07 2.64
N ASN A 344 16.16 -23.99 3.37
CA ASN A 344 14.92 -24.66 3.03
C ASN A 344 13.95 -23.69 2.37
N PRO A 345 13.81 -23.65 1.03
CA PRO A 345 12.99 -22.66 0.36
C PRO A 345 11.48 -22.87 0.47
N ILE A 346 10.99 -24.10 0.72
CA ILE A 346 9.55 -24.36 0.81
C ILE A 346 8.98 -23.85 2.14
N SER A 347 8.06 -22.89 2.08
CA SER A 347 7.33 -22.40 3.26
C SER A 347 6.17 -23.33 3.61
N ALA A 348 6.07 -23.72 4.89
CA ALA A 348 4.94 -24.50 5.38
C ALA A 348 3.59 -23.79 5.20
N SER A 349 3.57 -22.44 5.26
CA SER A 349 2.36 -21.64 5.06
C SER A 349 1.81 -21.70 3.63
N LYS A 350 2.59 -22.17 2.65
CA LYS A 350 2.19 -22.36 1.25
C LYS A 350 1.75 -23.79 0.95
N CYS A 351 1.92 -24.68 1.93
CA CYS A 351 1.57 -26.08 1.80
C CYS A 351 0.21 -26.37 2.43
N TYR A 352 -0.60 -27.16 1.76
CA TYR A 352 -1.84 -27.70 2.31
C TYR A 352 -1.79 -29.22 2.40
N ASN A 353 -2.62 -29.80 3.26
CA ASN A 353 -2.57 -31.23 3.61
C ASN A 353 -1.19 -31.69 4.08
N LEU A 354 -0.49 -30.80 4.83
CA LEU A 354 0.84 -31.05 5.37
C LEU A 354 0.76 -32.11 6.48
N LYS A 355 1.56 -33.19 6.35
CA LYS A 355 1.60 -34.31 7.31
C LYS A 355 3.01 -34.52 7.83
N ASN A 356 3.12 -34.63 9.15
CA ASN A 356 4.34 -34.99 9.89
C ASN A 356 5.57 -34.19 9.42
N ALA A 357 5.45 -32.86 9.41
CA ALA A 357 6.50 -31.99 8.95
C ALA A 357 7.48 -31.62 10.06
N VAL A 358 8.76 -31.72 9.77
CA VAL A 358 9.83 -31.06 10.54
C VAL A 358 10.10 -29.69 9.92
N LEU A 359 10.02 -28.65 10.74
CA LEU A 359 10.14 -27.26 10.28
C LEU A 359 11.36 -26.60 10.91
N ASN A 360 12.03 -25.76 10.10
CA ASN A 360 13.02 -24.81 10.56
C ASN A 360 12.54 -23.39 10.17
N ASN A 361 12.25 -22.57 11.17
CA ASN A 361 11.74 -21.19 10.98
C ASN A 361 10.58 -21.11 9.97
N GLY A 362 9.59 -21.99 10.10
CA GLY A 362 8.42 -22.07 9.23
C GLY A 362 8.70 -22.63 7.82
N ARG A 363 9.89 -23.18 7.57
CA ARG A 363 10.30 -23.82 6.32
C ARG A 363 10.39 -25.32 6.51
N ILE A 364 10.05 -26.08 5.47
CA ILE A 364 10.02 -27.53 5.50
C ILE A 364 11.45 -28.08 5.41
N VAL A 365 11.86 -28.83 6.43
CA VAL A 365 13.08 -29.65 6.42
C VAL A 365 12.75 -31.05 5.87
N SER A 366 11.69 -31.67 6.41
CA SER A 366 11.14 -32.93 5.91
C SER A 366 9.64 -33.01 6.14
N ALA A 367 8.95 -33.84 5.38
CA ALA A 367 7.53 -34.10 5.57
C ALA A 367 7.14 -35.44 4.93
N ASP A 368 6.14 -36.10 5.51
CA ASP A 368 5.58 -37.32 4.92
C ASP A 368 4.84 -36.98 3.62
N SER A 369 4.05 -35.93 3.63
CA SER A 369 3.40 -35.45 2.40
C SER A 369 2.86 -34.04 2.55
N PHE A 370 2.74 -33.34 1.45
CA PHE A 370 1.99 -32.08 1.30
C PHE A 370 1.63 -31.83 -0.16
N VAL A 371 0.73 -30.89 -0.37
CA VAL A 371 0.38 -30.34 -1.69
C VAL A 371 0.78 -28.87 -1.72
N ILE A 372 1.32 -28.41 -2.85
CA ILE A 372 1.73 -27.03 -3.06
C ILE A 372 1.47 -26.59 -4.49
N SER A 373 1.05 -25.36 -4.68
CA SER A 373 0.98 -24.71 -5.98
C SER A 373 2.25 -23.91 -6.22
N MET A 374 2.85 -24.02 -7.40
CA MET A 374 4.13 -23.38 -7.73
C MET A 374 4.29 -23.11 -9.22
N THR A 375 5.28 -22.29 -9.57
CA THR A 375 5.71 -22.09 -10.95
C THR A 375 6.79 -23.11 -11.36
N ASN A 376 7.07 -23.21 -12.66
CA ASN A 376 8.20 -24.02 -13.15
C ASN A 376 9.55 -23.50 -12.62
N VAL A 377 9.68 -22.20 -12.37
CA VAL A 377 10.89 -21.60 -11.79
C VAL A 377 11.08 -22.08 -10.34
N ASP A 378 10.02 -22.04 -9.52
CA ASP A 378 10.07 -22.54 -8.15
C ASP A 378 10.40 -24.04 -8.12
N PHE A 379 9.78 -24.83 -9.00
CA PHE A 379 10.05 -26.27 -9.08
C PHE A 379 11.51 -26.57 -9.33
N ARG A 380 12.15 -25.83 -10.26
CA ARG A 380 13.59 -25.99 -10.57
C ARG A 380 14.48 -25.65 -9.37
N VAL A 381 14.07 -24.69 -8.54
CA VAL A 381 14.75 -24.39 -7.29
C VAL A 381 14.54 -25.55 -6.29
N TYR A 382 13.30 -25.98 -6.08
CA TYR A 382 12.99 -27.03 -5.10
C TYR A 382 13.64 -28.38 -5.44
N GLU A 383 13.73 -28.71 -6.74
CA GLU A 383 14.43 -29.89 -7.23
C GLU A 383 15.92 -29.92 -6.82
N LYS A 384 16.56 -28.75 -6.71
CA LYS A 384 17.95 -28.63 -6.24
C LYS A 384 18.07 -28.85 -4.73
N PHE A 385 17.08 -28.42 -3.96
CA PHE A 385 17.14 -28.39 -2.49
C PHE A 385 16.50 -29.58 -1.81
N TYR A 386 15.65 -30.35 -2.48
CA TYR A 386 14.92 -31.47 -1.88
C TYR A 386 15.04 -32.75 -2.66
N THR A 387 14.86 -33.86 -1.94
CA THR A 387 14.51 -35.18 -2.49
C THR A 387 13.08 -35.50 -2.11
N TRP A 388 12.43 -36.38 -2.87
CA TRP A 388 11.09 -36.91 -2.60
C TRP A 388 10.93 -38.33 -3.15
N LYS A 389 10.04 -39.10 -2.52
CA LYS A 389 9.72 -40.45 -2.98
C LYS A 389 8.81 -40.42 -4.21
N THR A 390 7.73 -39.64 -4.12
CA THR A 390 6.81 -39.46 -5.25
C THR A 390 6.43 -37.99 -5.44
N ALA A 391 6.16 -37.64 -6.67
CA ALA A 391 5.60 -36.34 -7.05
C ALA A 391 4.44 -36.58 -8.02
N THR A 392 3.23 -36.20 -7.64
CA THR A 392 2.02 -36.34 -8.44
C THR A 392 1.51 -34.97 -8.84
N VAL A 393 1.45 -34.70 -10.13
CA VAL A 393 0.97 -33.43 -10.69
C VAL A 393 -0.55 -33.40 -10.67
N GLY A 394 -1.12 -32.32 -10.12
CA GLY A 394 -2.56 -32.05 -10.12
C GLY A 394 -2.97 -31.11 -11.24
N LYS A 395 -3.58 -29.96 -10.90
CA LYS A 395 -3.91 -28.91 -11.86
C LYS A 395 -2.63 -28.40 -12.52
N PHE A 396 -2.62 -28.26 -13.86
CA PHE A 396 -1.48 -27.77 -14.59
C PHE A 396 -1.94 -26.83 -15.73
N TYR A 397 -1.35 -25.64 -15.75
CA TYR A 397 -1.53 -24.65 -16.81
C TYR A 397 -0.19 -24.29 -17.41
N ARG A 398 -0.15 -24.15 -18.74
CA ARG A 398 1.00 -23.64 -19.48
C ARG A 398 0.64 -22.40 -20.27
N TYR A 399 1.63 -21.55 -20.50
CA TYR A 399 1.53 -20.28 -21.20
C TYR A 399 2.72 -20.13 -22.12
N ASN A 400 2.52 -19.58 -23.32
CA ASN A 400 3.65 -19.18 -24.15
C ASN A 400 4.43 -18.07 -23.46
N ALA A 401 5.74 -18.21 -23.47
CA ALA A 401 6.66 -17.25 -22.90
C ALA A 401 6.99 -16.14 -23.90
N ASP A 402 6.94 -14.89 -23.48
CA ASP A 402 7.36 -13.73 -24.25
C ASP A 402 7.77 -12.59 -23.30
N TYR A 403 8.41 -11.57 -23.83
CA TYR A 403 8.74 -10.36 -23.06
C TYR A 403 7.49 -9.55 -22.73
N LEU A 404 7.57 -8.77 -21.65
CA LEU A 404 6.53 -7.79 -21.35
C LEU A 404 6.37 -6.80 -22.52
N PRO A 405 5.16 -6.23 -22.72
CA PRO A 405 4.92 -5.27 -23.80
C PRO A 405 5.90 -4.09 -23.77
N THR A 406 6.45 -3.73 -24.90
CA THR A 406 7.44 -2.64 -25.06
C THR A 406 6.97 -1.34 -24.39
N GLU A 407 5.70 -0.99 -24.56
CA GLU A 407 5.11 0.22 -23.98
C GLU A 407 5.18 0.23 -22.43
N PHE A 408 5.12 -0.96 -21.82
CA PHE A 408 5.28 -1.11 -20.38
C PHE A 408 6.75 -1.10 -19.97
N VAL A 409 7.61 -1.78 -20.71
CA VAL A 409 9.07 -1.78 -20.53
C VAL A 409 9.63 -0.36 -20.64
N ASP A 410 9.19 0.43 -21.62
CA ASP A 410 9.59 1.83 -21.79
C ASP A 410 9.24 2.68 -20.57
N SER A 411 8.11 2.39 -19.92
CA SER A 411 7.74 3.07 -18.68
C SER A 411 8.74 2.78 -17.55
N ILE A 412 9.16 1.52 -17.41
CA ILE A 412 10.15 1.10 -16.40
C ILE A 412 11.50 1.76 -16.67
N LEU A 413 11.95 1.75 -17.93
CA LEU A 413 13.22 2.33 -18.35
C LEU A 413 13.22 3.85 -18.15
N SER A 414 12.10 4.54 -18.46
CA SER A 414 11.95 5.99 -18.23
C SER A 414 12.11 6.35 -16.74
N PHE A 415 11.45 5.64 -15.83
CA PHE A 415 11.63 5.87 -14.40
C PHE A 415 13.06 5.55 -13.93
N TYR A 416 13.66 4.50 -14.47
CA TYR A 416 15.05 4.15 -14.15
C TYR A 416 16.04 5.22 -14.62
N GLU A 417 15.87 5.76 -15.81
CA GLU A 417 16.68 6.83 -16.37
C GLU A 417 16.55 8.11 -15.52
N ASN A 418 15.32 8.52 -15.19
CA ASN A 418 15.07 9.67 -14.32
C ASN A 418 15.75 9.52 -12.97
N LYS A 419 15.59 8.36 -12.31
CA LYS A 419 16.30 8.04 -11.07
C LYS A 419 17.82 8.19 -11.21
N THR A 420 18.37 7.69 -12.32
CA THR A 420 19.82 7.69 -12.54
C THR A 420 20.36 9.10 -12.76
N LYS A 421 19.65 9.94 -13.50
CA LYS A 421 19.99 11.35 -13.73
C LYS A 421 20.02 12.17 -12.43
N LEU A 422 19.17 11.82 -11.48
CA LEU A 422 19.04 12.55 -10.20
C LEU A 422 19.98 12.04 -9.11
N LYS A 423 20.62 10.88 -9.30
CA LYS A 423 21.47 10.25 -8.28
C LYS A 423 22.71 11.11 -7.98
N GLY A 424 22.85 11.55 -6.72
CA GLY A 424 23.98 12.35 -6.26
C GLY A 424 23.93 13.83 -6.67
N VAL A 425 22.85 14.30 -7.26
CA VAL A 425 22.68 15.71 -7.59
C VAL A 425 22.24 16.47 -6.33
N LYS A 426 23.07 17.43 -5.90
CA LYS A 426 22.82 18.23 -4.70
C LYS A 426 21.51 19.00 -4.80
N GLY A 427 20.68 18.94 -3.78
CA GLY A 427 19.36 19.57 -3.74
C GLY A 427 18.25 18.82 -4.50
N LYS A 428 18.54 17.62 -5.04
CA LYS A 428 17.61 16.77 -5.75
C LYS A 428 17.34 15.43 -5.05
N GLU A 429 17.69 15.34 -3.79
CA GLU A 429 17.58 14.11 -2.99
C GLU A 429 16.14 13.62 -2.88
N SER A 430 15.18 14.52 -2.71
CA SER A 430 13.75 14.20 -2.65
C SER A 430 13.22 13.68 -3.99
N GLU A 431 13.57 14.35 -5.09
CA GLU A 431 13.20 13.91 -6.44
C GLU A 431 13.82 12.55 -6.78
N TYR A 432 15.09 12.34 -6.42
CA TYR A 432 15.76 11.03 -6.57
C TYR A 432 15.02 9.92 -5.81
N LEU A 433 14.64 10.15 -4.55
CA LEU A 433 13.89 9.18 -3.76
C LEU A 433 12.54 8.87 -4.39
N HIS A 434 11.84 9.90 -4.89
CA HIS A 434 10.58 9.72 -5.58
C HIS A 434 10.72 8.82 -6.83
N GLU A 435 11.71 9.12 -7.70
CA GLU A 435 11.94 8.30 -8.90
C GLU A 435 12.43 6.88 -8.56
N LYS A 436 13.25 6.71 -7.51
CA LYS A 436 13.65 5.39 -7.01
C LYS A 436 12.43 4.54 -6.62
N GLU A 437 11.44 5.16 -6.01
CA GLU A 437 10.23 4.48 -5.60
C GLU A 437 9.27 4.25 -6.77
N ASN A 438 9.23 5.14 -7.77
CA ASN A 438 8.49 4.89 -9.00
C ASN A 438 8.98 3.63 -9.70
N VAL A 439 10.31 3.46 -9.81
CA VAL A 439 10.92 2.23 -10.36
C VAL A 439 10.47 0.98 -9.57
N ASN A 440 10.54 1.04 -8.24
CA ASN A 440 10.16 -0.09 -7.40
C ASN A 440 8.64 -0.37 -7.47
N SER A 441 7.82 0.66 -7.59
CA SER A 441 6.37 0.56 -7.68
C SER A 441 5.84 0.05 -9.03
N CYS A 442 6.70 -0.11 -10.05
CA CYS A 442 6.33 -0.81 -11.28
C CYS A 442 6.02 -2.29 -11.04
N TYR A 443 6.68 -2.88 -10.04
CA TYR A 443 6.42 -4.26 -9.62
C TYR A 443 5.16 -4.37 -8.73
N GLY A 444 4.91 -3.44 -7.82
CA GLY A 444 3.73 -3.41 -6.93
C GLY A 444 4.00 -2.78 -5.57
#